data_3770956ae71a49844c00b7ea5f545bad
#
_entry.id   3770956ae71a49844c00b7ea5f545bad
#
_cell.length_a   1.000
_cell.length_b   1.000
_cell.length_c   1.000
_cell.angle_alpha   90.00
_cell.angle_beta   90.00
_cell.angle_gamma   90.00
#
_symmetry.space_group_name_H-M   'P 1'
#
loop_
_entity.id
_entity.type
_entity.pdbx_description
1 polymer ?
#
loop_
_entity_poly.entity_id
_entity_poly.type
_entity_poly.pdbx_seq_one_letter_code
_entity_poly.pdbx_strand_id
1 'polypeptide(L)'
;MGIEHPKYRVAVVQAAPAWLDLDGSIAKSIALIEEAAAKGAKLIAFPEAFIPGYPWYIWLDSPAWAIGRGFVQRYFDNSLSYD
;
A
#
# COMPACT_ATOMS: atom_id res chain seq x y z
N MET A 1 -8.22 1.37 39.95
CA MET A 1 -7.78 2.51 39.17
C MET A 1 -7.15 2.06 37.88
N GLY A 2 -7.63 2.54 36.75
CA GLY A 2 -7.11 2.18 35.46
C GLY A 2 -6.29 3.30 34.83
N ILE A 3 -5.54 2.96 33.76
CA ILE A 3 -4.86 3.94 32.94
C ILE A 3 -5.86 4.47 31.91
N GLU A 4 -5.97 5.77 31.82
CA GLU A 4 -6.80 6.38 30.78
C GLU A 4 -6.06 6.33 29.45
N HIS A 5 -6.76 5.92 28.40
CA HIS A 5 -6.26 5.92 27.04
C HIS A 5 -7.02 6.95 26.23
N PRO A 6 -6.30 7.73 25.40
CA PRO A 6 -6.98 8.71 24.56
C PRO A 6 -7.90 8.00 23.57
N LYS A 7 -9.02 8.64 23.27
CA LYS A 7 -9.90 8.19 22.20
C LYS A 7 -9.62 9.02 20.96
N TYR A 8 -9.43 8.37 19.85
CA TYR A 8 -9.24 9.05 18.58
C TYR A 8 -9.73 8.17 17.43
N ARG A 9 -9.99 8.80 16.32
CA ARG A 9 -10.49 8.12 15.14
C ARG A 9 -9.32 7.57 14.34
N VAL A 10 -9.45 6.34 13.92
CA VAL A 10 -8.49 5.69 13.03
C VAL A 10 -9.20 5.33 11.73
N ALA A 11 -8.43 5.27 10.65
CA ALA A 11 -8.92 4.80 9.37
C ALA A 11 -8.10 3.59 8.94
N VAL A 12 -8.78 2.55 8.52
CA VAL A 12 -8.17 1.36 7.92
C VAL A 12 -8.55 1.38 6.45
N VAL A 13 -7.55 1.54 5.59
CA VAL A 13 -7.79 1.60 4.15
C VAL A 13 -8.00 0.19 3.62
N GLN A 14 -9.11 0.02 2.90
CA GLN A 14 -9.43 -1.22 2.22
C GLN A 14 -9.72 -0.89 0.76
N ALA A 15 -8.67 -0.75 -0.02
CA ALA A 15 -8.74 -0.32 -1.41
C ALA A 15 -7.63 -1.00 -2.20
N ALA A 16 -7.81 -1.08 -3.51
CA ALA A 16 -6.78 -1.59 -4.40
C ALA A 16 -5.80 -0.47 -4.77
N PRO A 17 -4.50 -0.77 -4.88
CA PRO A 17 -3.54 0.19 -5.41
C PRO A 17 -3.65 0.29 -6.93
N ALA A 18 -2.86 1.20 -7.52
CA ALA A 18 -2.56 1.14 -8.94
C ALA A 18 -1.42 0.13 -9.11
N TRP A 19 -1.74 -1.10 -9.45
CA TRP A 19 -0.81 -2.22 -9.42
C TRP A 19 0.37 -2.00 -10.35
N LEU A 20 1.59 -2.13 -9.82
CA LEU A 20 2.86 -1.89 -10.53
C LEU A 20 2.90 -0.52 -11.22
N ASP A 21 2.36 0.49 -10.55
CA ASP A 21 2.34 1.88 -11.00
C ASP A 21 2.65 2.77 -9.79
N LEU A 22 3.92 3.09 -9.60
CA LEU A 22 4.40 3.83 -8.44
C LEU A 22 3.70 5.19 -8.32
N ASP A 23 3.71 5.97 -9.41
CA ASP A 23 3.15 7.31 -9.37
C ASP A 23 1.62 7.27 -9.14
N GLY A 24 0.94 6.34 -9.79
CA GLY A 24 -0.50 6.16 -9.60
C GLY A 24 -0.85 5.72 -8.19
N SER A 25 -0.07 4.82 -7.59
CA SER A 25 -0.29 4.37 -6.22
C SER A 25 -0.01 5.47 -5.22
N ILE A 26 1.03 6.28 -5.43
CA ILE A 26 1.33 7.42 -4.57
C ILE A 26 0.19 8.43 -4.63
N ALA A 27 -0.28 8.79 -5.82
CA ALA A 27 -1.39 9.73 -5.99
C ALA A 27 -2.66 9.22 -5.30
N LYS A 28 -2.95 7.92 -5.45
CA LYS A 28 -4.11 7.31 -4.81
C LYS A 28 -3.97 7.31 -3.29
N SER A 29 -2.77 7.01 -2.78
CA SER A 29 -2.50 7.03 -1.34
C SER A 29 -2.72 8.41 -0.76
N ILE A 30 -2.23 9.45 -1.42
CA ILE A 30 -2.41 10.83 -0.98
C ILE A 30 -3.88 11.18 -0.93
N ALA A 31 -4.65 10.84 -1.96
CA ALA A 31 -6.09 11.10 -1.99
C ALA A 31 -6.82 10.40 -0.85
N LEU A 32 -6.46 9.15 -0.56
CA LEU A 32 -7.06 8.39 0.53
C LEU A 32 -6.70 8.97 1.91
N ILE A 33 -5.45 9.42 2.07
CA ILE A 33 -5.02 10.10 3.30
C ILE A 33 -5.81 11.39 3.52
N GLU A 34 -5.96 12.19 2.48
CA GLU A 34 -6.72 13.44 2.57
C GLU A 34 -8.18 13.17 2.92
N GLU A 35 -8.80 12.16 2.31
CA GLU A 35 -10.17 11.77 2.60
C GLU A 35 -10.32 11.33 4.06
N ALA A 36 -9.43 10.47 4.54
CA ALA A 36 -9.46 9.98 5.92
C ALA A 36 -9.23 11.12 6.91
N ALA A 37 -8.28 12.01 6.63
CA ALA A 37 -8.00 13.16 7.47
C ALA A 37 -9.20 14.10 7.53
N ALA A 38 -9.88 14.33 6.41
CA ALA A 38 -11.09 15.14 6.38
C ALA A 38 -12.21 14.56 7.24
N LYS A 39 -12.22 13.24 7.43
CA LYS A 39 -13.17 12.55 8.32
C LYS A 39 -12.68 12.50 9.77
N GLY A 40 -11.57 13.13 10.09
CA GLY A 40 -11.04 13.26 11.44
C GLY A 40 -10.12 12.14 11.88
N ALA A 41 -9.62 11.31 10.98
CA ALA A 41 -8.69 10.24 11.35
C ALA A 41 -7.35 10.82 11.81
N LYS A 42 -6.81 10.25 12.89
CA LYS A 42 -5.50 10.60 13.44
C LYS A 42 -4.44 9.56 13.12
N LEU A 43 -4.86 8.36 12.78
CA LEU A 43 -4.00 7.27 12.36
C LEU A 43 -4.64 6.62 11.14
N ILE A 44 -3.84 6.37 10.11
CA ILE A 44 -4.31 5.79 8.86
C ILE A 44 -3.42 4.59 8.54
N ALA A 45 -4.02 3.42 8.38
CA ALA A 45 -3.30 2.19 8.05
C ALA A 45 -3.68 1.71 6.66
N PHE A 46 -2.68 1.29 5.90
CA PHE A 46 -2.83 0.77 4.56
C PHE A 46 -2.57 -0.74 4.53
N PRO A 47 -3.07 -1.47 3.53
CA PRO A 47 -2.76 -2.88 3.38
C PRO A 47 -1.27 -3.14 3.15
N GLU A 48 -0.83 -4.35 3.46
CA GLU A 48 0.53 -4.79 3.18
C GLU A 48 0.86 -4.64 1.70
N ALA A 49 2.09 -4.21 1.41
CA ALA A 49 2.59 -4.04 0.05
C ALA A 49 1.69 -3.17 -0.83
N PHE A 50 1.06 -2.13 -0.25
CA PHE A 50 0.04 -1.35 -0.97
C PHE A 50 0.62 -0.61 -2.18
N ILE A 51 1.79 0.04 -2.04
CA ILE A 51 2.30 0.90 -3.12
C ILE A 51 2.60 0.12 -4.40
N PRO A 52 3.41 -0.97 -4.39
CA PRO A 52 3.61 -1.75 -5.62
C PRO A 52 2.45 -2.69 -5.92
N GLY A 53 1.60 -2.96 -4.93
CA GLY A 53 0.57 -3.98 -5.00
C GLY A 53 1.06 -5.32 -4.51
N TYR A 54 0.17 -6.15 -4.00
CA TYR A 54 0.56 -7.48 -3.54
C TYR A 54 1.12 -8.29 -4.72
N PRO A 55 2.24 -9.00 -4.55
CA PRO A 55 2.89 -9.71 -5.67
C PRO A 55 2.16 -11.00 -6.03
N TRP A 56 0.91 -10.90 -6.49
CA TRP A 56 0.06 -12.06 -6.79
C TRP A 56 0.64 -12.93 -7.92
N TYR A 57 1.57 -12.39 -8.71
CA TYR A 57 2.22 -13.15 -9.78
C TYR A 57 2.99 -14.37 -9.26
N ILE A 58 3.35 -14.39 -7.96
CA ILE A 58 4.06 -15.54 -7.36
C ILE A 58 3.21 -16.82 -7.42
N TRP A 59 1.90 -16.68 -7.57
CA TRP A 59 0.99 -17.80 -7.62
C TRP A 59 0.69 -18.28 -9.06
N LEU A 60 1.21 -17.57 -10.08
CA LEU A 60 0.92 -17.88 -11.48
C LEU A 60 1.77 -19.03 -12.02
N ASP A 61 3.06 -19.09 -11.61
CA ASP A 61 4.00 -20.07 -12.10
C ASP A 61 5.22 -20.11 -11.19
N SER A 62 6.31 -20.72 -11.65
CA SER A 62 7.56 -20.81 -10.88
C SER A 62 8.21 -19.44 -10.70
N PRO A 63 9.08 -19.29 -9.67
CA PRO A 63 9.86 -18.05 -9.50
C PRO A 63 10.70 -17.69 -10.73
N ALA A 64 11.28 -18.69 -11.39
CA ALA A 64 12.06 -18.46 -12.59
C ALA A 64 11.22 -17.86 -13.72
N TRP A 65 9.97 -18.31 -13.86
CA TRP A 65 9.03 -17.75 -14.82
C TRP A 65 8.77 -16.27 -14.51
N ALA A 66 8.50 -15.93 -13.25
CA ALA A 66 8.21 -14.55 -12.85
C ALA A 66 9.40 -13.63 -13.11
N ILE A 67 10.63 -14.11 -12.83
CA ILE A 67 11.85 -13.35 -13.10
C ILE A 67 12.00 -13.15 -14.61
N GLY A 68 11.83 -14.20 -15.41
CA GLY A 68 11.95 -14.12 -16.86
C GLY A 68 10.91 -13.22 -17.52
N ARG A 69 9.76 -13.04 -16.89
CA ARG A 69 8.71 -12.13 -17.38
C ARG A 69 8.89 -10.70 -16.89
N GLY A 70 9.92 -10.43 -16.07
CA GLY A 70 10.22 -9.10 -15.58
C GLY A 70 9.34 -8.62 -14.43
N PHE A 71 8.51 -9.48 -13.82
CA PHE A 71 7.63 -9.07 -12.71
C PHE A 71 8.42 -8.62 -11.49
N VAL A 72 9.50 -9.33 -11.15
CA VAL A 72 10.32 -8.99 -9.98
C VAL A 72 10.95 -7.60 -10.17
N GLN A 73 11.47 -7.33 -11.35
CA GLN A 73 12.08 -6.03 -11.69
C GLN A 73 11.02 -4.92 -11.62
N ARG A 74 9.85 -5.14 -12.22
CA ARG A 74 8.78 -4.15 -12.19
C ARG A 74 8.27 -3.88 -10.78
N TYR A 75 8.19 -4.93 -9.97
CA TYR A 75 7.78 -4.78 -8.56
C TYR A 75 8.78 -3.91 -7.81
N PHE A 76 10.06 -4.19 -7.97
CA PHE A 76 11.13 -3.42 -7.33
C PHE A 76 11.11 -1.96 -7.80
N ASP A 77 11.01 -1.74 -9.11
CA ASP A 77 11.04 -0.40 -9.69
C ASP A 77 9.83 0.45 -9.29
N ASN A 78 8.72 -0.19 -8.91
CA ASN A 78 7.50 0.50 -8.50
C ASN A 78 7.28 0.49 -6.99
N SER A 79 8.30 0.19 -6.22
CA SER A 79 8.29 0.29 -4.76
C SER A 79 8.88 1.62 -4.33
N LEU A 80 8.50 2.08 -3.12
CA LEU A 80 9.05 3.32 -2.59
C LEU A 80 10.54 3.17 -2.31
N SER A 81 11.30 4.24 -2.54
CA SER A 81 12.69 4.32 -2.12
C SER A 81 12.79 5.02 -0.77
N TYR A 82 13.94 4.85 -0.12
CA TYR A 82 14.20 5.48 1.16
C TYR A 82 14.71 6.92 1.03
N ASP A 83 15.15 7.31 -0.15
CA ASP A 83 15.70 8.67 -0.34
C ASP A 83 14.66 9.69 -0.88
#